data_6813022a058ae698f914a2ef39b0159d
#
_entry.id   6813022a058ae698f914a2ef39b0159d
#
_cell.length_a   1.000
_cell.length_b   1.000
_cell.length_c   1.000
_cell.angle_alpha   90.00
_cell.angle_beta   90.00
_cell.angle_gamma   90.00
#
_symmetry.space_group_name_H-M   'P 1'
#
loop_
_entity.id
_entity.type
_entity.pdbx_description
1 polymer ?
#
loop_
_entity_poly.entity_id
_entity_poly.type
_entity_poly.pdbx_seq_one_letter_code
_entity_poly.pdbx_strand_id
1 'polypeptide(L)'
;IPKIKPDLIHLVTIKPVLIGGIASRILRVPSVLYAISGMGYVFIGKSFFHKILRKLVSVLYKFALNHKNSIVIFQNTTDKKDISQIANLDKSSCEMIKGSGVDINLYEVTDLPNGKPIIMFASRLIKDKGIYEFVNAAKDLVISENNALRFVIVGDIDPENQSSLGKQELQNWVDEGVIEHWGFQTDMFDV
;
A
#
# COMPACT_ATOMS: atom_id res chain seq x y z
N ILE A 1 -15.60 -17.20 13.79
CA ILE A 1 -14.70 -18.37 13.96
C ILE A 1 -15.44 -19.52 14.69
N PRO A 2 -16.01 -19.34 15.91
CA PRO A 2 -16.60 -20.49 16.65
C PRO A 2 -17.75 -21.21 15.92
N LYS A 3 -18.54 -20.51 15.12
CA LYS A 3 -19.67 -21.09 14.36
C LYS A 3 -19.21 -21.86 13.12
N ILE A 4 -18.13 -21.42 12.47
CA ILE A 4 -17.64 -21.97 11.19
C ILE A 4 -16.66 -23.13 11.42
N LYS A 5 -15.87 -23.09 12.53
CA LYS A 5 -14.82 -24.04 12.88
C LYS A 5 -13.87 -24.31 11.70
N PRO A 6 -13.19 -23.29 11.16
CA PRO A 6 -12.33 -23.44 9.99
C PRO A 6 -11.07 -24.22 10.35
N ASP A 7 -10.55 -25.01 9.42
CA ASP A 7 -9.26 -25.69 9.53
C ASP A 7 -8.08 -24.74 9.26
N LEU A 8 -8.30 -23.75 8.39
CA LEU A 8 -7.34 -22.71 8.03
C LEU A 8 -8.01 -21.33 8.03
N ILE A 9 -7.32 -20.33 8.55
CA ILE A 9 -7.69 -18.93 8.39
C ILE A 9 -6.58 -18.19 7.63
N HIS A 10 -6.93 -17.47 6.57
CA HIS A 10 -6.05 -16.55 5.87
C HIS A 10 -6.35 -15.12 6.29
N LEU A 11 -5.37 -14.46 6.90
CA LEU A 11 -5.47 -13.10 7.43
C LEU A 11 -4.60 -12.16 6.60
N VAL A 12 -5.24 -11.20 5.94
CA VAL A 12 -4.58 -10.26 5.03
C VAL A 12 -4.65 -8.85 5.62
N THR A 13 -3.58 -8.09 5.53
CA THR A 13 -3.39 -6.75 6.08
C THR A 13 -3.30 -6.69 7.61
N ILE A 14 -2.87 -5.54 8.15
CA ILE A 14 -2.47 -5.39 9.56
C ILE A 14 -3.60 -5.68 10.54
N LYS A 15 -4.78 -5.08 10.36
CA LYS A 15 -5.88 -5.22 11.32
C LYS A 15 -6.37 -6.67 11.44
N PRO A 16 -6.70 -7.36 10.33
CA PRO A 16 -7.01 -8.79 10.37
C PRO A 16 -5.88 -9.64 10.94
N VAL A 17 -4.62 -9.38 10.58
CA VAL A 17 -3.46 -10.12 11.10
C VAL A 17 -3.37 -10.01 12.62
N LEU A 18 -3.51 -8.82 13.19
CA LEU A 18 -3.45 -8.64 14.66
C LEU A 18 -4.69 -9.22 15.35
N ILE A 19 -5.87 -8.78 14.98
CA ILE A 19 -7.12 -9.15 15.67
C ILE A 19 -7.46 -10.63 15.40
N GLY A 20 -7.39 -11.04 14.15
CA GLY A 20 -7.67 -12.40 13.72
C GLY A 20 -6.61 -13.39 14.24
N GLY A 21 -5.34 -12.99 14.26
CA GLY A 21 -4.25 -13.81 14.82
C GLY A 21 -4.43 -14.06 16.31
N ILE A 22 -4.74 -13.03 17.09
CA ILE A 22 -5.06 -13.18 18.52
C ILE A 22 -6.27 -14.10 18.70
N ALA A 23 -7.36 -13.85 17.96
CA ALA A 23 -8.57 -14.67 18.02
C ALA A 23 -8.31 -16.13 17.62
N SER A 24 -7.50 -16.36 16.59
CA SER A 24 -7.15 -17.70 16.12
C SER A 24 -6.38 -18.50 17.19
N ARG A 25 -5.48 -17.83 17.93
CA ARG A 25 -4.76 -18.47 19.04
C ARG A 25 -5.69 -18.83 20.21
N ILE A 26 -6.53 -17.88 20.62
CA ILE A 26 -7.47 -18.08 21.73
C ILE A 26 -8.45 -19.21 21.41
N LEU A 27 -8.95 -19.24 20.17
CA LEU A 27 -9.94 -20.22 19.70
C LEU A 27 -9.31 -21.51 19.17
N ARG A 28 -7.98 -21.64 19.23
CA ARG A 28 -7.22 -22.82 18.83
C ARG A 28 -7.51 -23.28 17.40
N VAL A 29 -7.55 -22.34 16.46
CA VAL A 29 -7.69 -22.65 15.03
C VAL A 29 -6.51 -23.53 14.60
N PRO A 30 -6.72 -24.62 13.84
CA PRO A 30 -5.64 -25.56 13.48
C PRO A 30 -4.48 -24.92 12.72
N SER A 31 -4.76 -24.04 11.74
CA SER A 31 -3.73 -23.44 10.89
C SER A 31 -4.05 -21.96 10.60
N VAL A 32 -3.01 -21.13 10.47
CA VAL A 32 -3.17 -19.71 10.14
C VAL A 32 -2.14 -19.28 9.09
N LEU A 33 -2.62 -18.63 8.05
CA LEU A 33 -1.79 -17.98 7.04
C LEU A 33 -1.91 -16.46 7.23
N TYR A 34 -0.79 -15.80 7.43
CA TYR A 34 -0.72 -14.34 7.54
C TYR A 34 -0.12 -13.76 6.27
N ALA A 35 -0.76 -12.74 5.68
CA ALA A 35 -0.22 -12.00 4.56
C ALA A 35 -0.01 -10.52 4.96
N ILE A 36 1.24 -10.11 5.05
CA ILE A 36 1.63 -8.76 5.46
C ILE A 36 2.06 -7.99 4.22
N SER A 37 1.21 -7.06 3.80
CA SER A 37 1.42 -6.19 2.62
C SER A 37 2.05 -4.83 2.96
N GLY A 38 2.43 -4.60 4.22
CA GLY A 38 3.06 -3.36 4.71
C GLY A 38 2.94 -3.26 6.23
N MET A 39 3.85 -2.50 6.86
CA MET A 39 3.87 -2.31 8.33
C MET A 39 2.84 -1.30 8.83
N GLY A 40 2.25 -0.49 7.93
CA GLY A 40 1.28 0.53 8.24
C GLY A 40 1.84 1.78 8.91
N TYR A 41 0.98 2.78 9.04
CA TYR A 41 1.29 4.12 9.54
C TYR A 41 1.92 4.16 10.94
N VAL A 42 1.59 3.19 11.80
CA VAL A 42 2.08 3.13 13.20
C VAL A 42 3.60 3.13 13.30
N PHE A 43 4.30 2.59 12.29
CA PHE A 43 5.74 2.48 12.27
C PHE A 43 6.47 3.67 11.63
N ILE A 44 5.74 4.59 10.98
CA ILE A 44 6.31 5.76 10.28
C ILE A 44 6.46 6.95 11.23
N GLY A 45 5.55 7.14 12.18
CA GLY A 45 5.54 8.31 13.06
C GLY A 45 6.72 8.40 14.03
N LYS A 46 7.27 9.62 14.25
CA LYS A 46 8.43 9.89 15.13
C LYS A 46 8.08 10.41 16.52
N SER A 47 6.81 10.70 16.81
CA SER A 47 6.37 11.28 18.07
C SER A 47 6.52 10.29 19.26
N PHE A 48 6.57 10.82 20.49
CA PHE A 48 6.62 10.00 21.71
C PHE A 48 5.43 9.04 21.81
N PHE A 49 4.25 9.49 21.42
CA PHE A 49 3.04 8.65 21.35
C PHE A 49 3.22 7.46 20.40
N HIS A 50 3.84 7.68 19.23
CA HIS A 50 4.15 6.61 18.28
C HIS A 50 5.15 5.58 18.84
N LYS A 51 6.07 5.99 19.72
CA LYS A 51 6.99 5.05 20.38
C LYS A 51 6.25 4.10 21.33
N ILE A 52 5.30 4.62 22.12
CA ILE A 52 4.48 3.79 23.03
C ILE A 52 3.58 2.86 22.24
N LEU A 53 2.87 3.41 21.24
CA LEU A 53 1.99 2.65 20.36
C LEU A 53 2.76 1.53 19.63
N ARG A 54 3.95 1.83 19.14
CA ARG A 54 4.85 0.85 18.48
C ARG A 54 5.21 -0.28 19.41
N LYS A 55 5.53 0.01 20.67
CA LYS A 55 5.85 -1.02 21.67
C LYS A 55 4.65 -1.91 21.97
N LEU A 56 3.46 -1.32 22.10
CA LEU A 56 2.22 -2.07 22.30
C LEU A 56 1.91 -2.97 21.09
N VAL A 57 1.95 -2.40 19.90
CA VAL A 57 1.71 -3.14 18.64
C VAL A 57 2.73 -4.26 18.44
N SER A 58 4.00 -4.05 18.83
CA SER A 58 5.03 -5.09 18.78
C SER A 58 4.69 -6.29 19.68
N VAL A 59 4.17 -6.05 20.88
CA VAL A 59 3.71 -7.13 21.78
C VAL A 59 2.53 -7.87 21.16
N LEU A 60 1.59 -7.15 20.56
CA LEU A 60 0.44 -7.77 19.86
C LEU A 60 0.88 -8.60 18.65
N TYR A 61 1.83 -8.11 17.86
CA TYR A 61 2.42 -8.88 16.74
C TYR A 61 3.09 -10.16 17.24
N LYS A 62 3.91 -10.05 18.29
CA LYS A 62 4.56 -11.20 18.88
C LYS A 62 3.55 -12.26 19.34
N PHE A 63 2.45 -11.82 19.93
CA PHE A 63 1.40 -12.76 20.34
C PHE A 63 0.61 -13.30 19.16
N ALA A 64 0.20 -12.47 18.19
CA ALA A 64 -0.62 -12.87 17.05
C ALA A 64 0.11 -13.83 16.13
N LEU A 65 1.36 -13.51 15.73
CA LEU A 65 2.09 -14.24 14.68
C LEU A 65 2.76 -15.52 15.16
N ASN A 66 2.98 -15.69 16.47
CA ASN A 66 3.56 -16.93 17.02
C ASN A 66 2.50 -18.02 17.24
N HIS A 67 1.71 -18.33 16.23
CA HIS A 67 0.79 -19.44 16.21
C HIS A 67 1.56 -20.76 15.91
N LYS A 68 1.18 -21.87 16.55
CA LYS A 68 1.90 -23.16 16.44
C LYS A 68 2.06 -23.66 15.02
N ASN A 69 1.03 -23.48 14.20
CA ASN A 69 0.99 -23.92 12.81
C ASN A 69 0.60 -22.72 11.95
N SER A 70 1.60 -21.93 11.58
CA SER A 70 1.38 -20.73 10.79
C SER A 70 2.53 -20.45 9.84
N ILE A 71 2.20 -19.78 8.74
CA ILE A 71 3.15 -19.18 7.80
C ILE A 71 2.85 -17.69 7.69
N VAL A 72 3.89 -16.88 7.65
CA VAL A 72 3.81 -15.44 7.45
C VAL A 72 4.40 -15.09 6.09
N ILE A 73 3.56 -14.58 5.20
CA ILE A 73 3.93 -14.13 3.86
C ILE A 73 4.24 -12.63 3.92
N PHE A 74 5.37 -12.24 3.38
CA PHE A 74 5.82 -10.87 3.21
C PHE A 74 5.94 -10.51 1.73
N GLN A 75 5.69 -9.23 1.39
CA GLN A 75 5.81 -8.73 0.02
C GLN A 75 7.14 -8.04 -0.25
N ASN A 76 7.87 -7.63 0.80
CA ASN A 76 9.17 -7.01 0.67
C ASN A 76 10.13 -7.43 1.80
N THR A 77 11.42 -7.25 1.55
CA THR A 77 12.50 -7.67 2.46
C THR A 77 12.57 -6.84 3.74
N THR A 78 12.18 -5.57 3.68
CA THR A 78 12.21 -4.66 4.82
C THR A 78 11.18 -5.08 5.85
N ASP A 79 9.92 -5.26 5.45
CA ASP A 79 8.85 -5.73 6.35
C ASP A 79 9.16 -7.12 6.90
N LYS A 80 9.71 -8.03 6.06
CA LYS A 80 10.15 -9.36 6.53
C LYS A 80 11.17 -9.25 7.65
N LYS A 81 12.20 -8.41 7.48
CA LYS A 81 13.24 -8.19 8.49
C LYS A 81 12.65 -7.62 9.77
N ASP A 82 11.92 -6.52 9.67
CA ASP A 82 11.45 -5.75 10.81
C ASP A 82 10.41 -6.53 11.62
N ILE A 83 9.41 -7.12 10.98
CA ILE A 83 8.36 -7.88 11.68
C ILE A 83 8.90 -9.21 12.23
N SER A 84 9.80 -9.89 11.51
CA SER A 84 10.42 -11.11 12.04
C SER A 84 11.23 -10.83 13.31
N GLN A 85 11.93 -9.69 13.38
CA GLN A 85 12.62 -9.26 14.59
C GLN A 85 11.64 -8.88 15.72
N ILE A 86 10.61 -8.11 15.41
CA ILE A 86 9.59 -7.66 16.38
C ILE A 86 8.86 -8.86 17.00
N ALA A 87 8.44 -9.80 16.17
CA ALA A 87 7.66 -10.95 16.61
C ALA A 87 8.51 -12.17 17.01
N ASN A 88 9.83 -12.11 16.79
CA ASN A 88 10.77 -13.21 17.00
C ASN A 88 10.34 -14.49 16.25
N LEU A 89 10.12 -14.33 14.94
CA LEU A 89 9.65 -15.42 14.08
C LEU A 89 10.80 -16.32 13.64
N ASP A 90 10.52 -17.62 13.56
CA ASP A 90 11.44 -18.56 12.92
C ASP A 90 11.51 -18.32 11.41
N LYS A 91 12.70 -18.45 10.84
CA LYS A 91 12.92 -18.29 9.40
C LYS A 91 12.07 -19.27 8.57
N SER A 92 11.83 -20.47 9.08
CA SER A 92 11.03 -21.52 8.44
C SER A 92 9.53 -21.19 8.36
N SER A 93 9.05 -20.23 9.18
CA SER A 93 7.66 -19.76 9.14
C SER A 93 7.47 -18.50 8.29
N CYS A 94 8.52 -18.02 7.62
CA CYS A 94 8.52 -16.75 6.90
C CYS A 94 8.76 -16.94 5.41
N GLU A 95 7.75 -16.70 4.60
CA GLU A 95 7.84 -16.79 3.15
C GLU A 95 7.84 -15.41 2.48
N MET A 96 8.33 -15.36 1.24
CA MET A 96 8.37 -14.13 0.44
C MET A 96 7.61 -14.32 -0.87
N ILE A 97 6.56 -13.52 -1.06
CA ILE A 97 5.85 -13.41 -2.33
C ILE A 97 5.87 -11.94 -2.74
N LYS A 98 6.66 -11.61 -3.76
CA LYS A 98 6.88 -10.22 -4.20
C LYS A 98 5.67 -9.69 -4.96
N GLY A 99 4.77 -9.01 -4.24
CA GLY A 99 3.59 -8.36 -4.82
C GLY A 99 2.52 -9.34 -5.31
N SER A 100 1.48 -8.79 -5.91
CA SER A 100 0.35 -9.56 -6.43
C SER A 100 0.52 -9.96 -7.90
N GLY A 101 1.45 -9.31 -8.62
CA GLY A 101 1.65 -9.50 -10.05
C GLY A 101 0.54 -8.89 -10.89
N VAL A 102 0.69 -9.04 -12.20
CA VAL A 102 -0.31 -8.69 -13.22
C VAL A 102 -0.42 -9.83 -14.22
N ASP A 103 -1.54 -9.93 -14.91
CA ASP A 103 -1.70 -10.90 -16.01
C ASP A 103 -0.96 -10.39 -17.25
N ILE A 104 0.19 -10.98 -17.54
CA ILE A 104 1.04 -10.60 -18.66
C ILE A 104 0.42 -10.88 -20.05
N ASN A 105 -0.67 -11.66 -20.11
CA ASN A 105 -1.40 -11.86 -21.37
C ASN A 105 -2.37 -10.71 -21.65
N LEU A 106 -2.70 -9.93 -20.64
CA LEU A 106 -3.56 -8.76 -20.77
C LEU A 106 -2.75 -7.47 -20.99
N TYR A 107 -1.51 -7.39 -20.46
CA TYR A 107 -0.64 -6.22 -20.59
C TYR A 107 0.41 -6.47 -21.68
N GLU A 108 0.07 -6.13 -22.92
CA GLU A 108 0.99 -6.20 -24.05
C GLU A 108 1.90 -4.96 -24.09
N VAL A 109 3.11 -5.14 -24.61
CA VAL A 109 4.00 -4.01 -24.88
C VAL A 109 3.52 -3.33 -26.16
N THR A 110 3.14 -2.06 -26.03
CA THR A 110 2.72 -1.23 -27.17
C THR A 110 3.74 -0.15 -27.46
N ASP A 111 3.70 0.41 -28.68
CA ASP A 111 4.48 1.59 -29.01
C ASP A 111 4.03 2.79 -28.16
N LEU A 112 4.98 3.69 -27.85
CA LEU A 112 4.66 4.91 -27.17
C LEU A 112 3.72 5.77 -28.02
N PRO A 113 2.74 6.47 -27.40
CA PRO A 113 1.82 7.31 -28.12
C PRO A 113 2.55 8.46 -28.83
N ASN A 114 2.07 8.81 -30.02
CA ASN A 114 2.61 9.95 -30.77
C ASN A 114 2.31 11.29 -30.06
N GLY A 115 3.22 12.24 -30.20
CA GLY A 115 3.04 13.59 -29.67
C GLY A 115 3.90 13.88 -28.46
N LYS A 116 3.44 14.77 -27.57
CA LYS A 116 4.20 15.13 -26.37
C LYS A 116 4.25 13.94 -25.39
N PRO A 117 5.43 13.60 -24.87
CA PRO A 117 5.55 12.54 -23.89
C PRO A 117 4.64 12.77 -22.67
N ILE A 118 4.00 11.69 -22.21
CA ILE A 118 3.13 11.71 -21.04
C ILE A 118 3.92 11.19 -19.85
N ILE A 119 3.95 11.97 -18.77
CA ILE A 119 4.45 11.56 -17.46
C ILE A 119 3.23 11.37 -16.57
N MET A 120 2.99 10.12 -16.16
CA MET A 120 1.77 9.74 -15.48
C MET A 120 2.01 9.43 -13.99
N PHE A 121 1.09 9.92 -13.16
CA PHE A 121 0.94 9.54 -11.76
C PHE A 121 -0.38 8.76 -11.60
N ALA A 122 -0.29 7.44 -11.42
CA ALA A 122 -1.45 6.58 -11.26
C ALA A 122 -1.55 6.06 -9.81
N SER A 123 -2.46 6.62 -9.01
CA SER A 123 -2.63 6.24 -7.60
C SER A 123 -3.90 6.87 -7.00
N ARG A 124 -4.28 6.44 -5.78
CA ARG A 124 -5.15 7.24 -4.93
C ARG A 124 -4.47 8.57 -4.61
N LEU A 125 -5.23 9.68 -4.68
CA LEU A 125 -4.68 11.03 -4.50
C LEU A 125 -4.54 11.36 -3.02
N ILE A 126 -3.53 10.79 -2.39
CA ILE A 126 -3.17 10.99 -0.98
C ILE A 126 -1.70 11.40 -0.86
N LYS A 127 -1.38 12.19 0.17
CA LYS A 127 -0.02 12.73 0.42
C LYS A 127 1.05 11.65 0.44
N ASP A 128 0.74 10.54 1.10
CA ASP A 128 1.71 9.43 1.29
C ASP A 128 2.11 8.73 -0.02
N LYS A 129 1.42 9.02 -1.13
CA LYS A 129 1.75 8.51 -2.47
C LYS A 129 2.67 9.43 -3.27
N GLY A 130 2.99 10.60 -2.75
CA GLY A 130 3.91 11.54 -3.41
C GLY A 130 3.24 12.46 -4.44
N ILE A 131 1.93 12.72 -4.31
CA ILE A 131 1.20 13.56 -5.25
C ILE A 131 1.75 15.01 -5.29
N TYR A 132 2.18 15.55 -4.15
CA TYR A 132 2.73 16.90 -4.07
C TYR A 132 4.11 16.97 -4.72
N GLU A 133 4.94 15.98 -4.51
CA GLU A 133 6.25 15.86 -5.15
C GLU A 133 6.11 15.76 -6.66
N PHE A 134 5.14 14.99 -7.15
CA PHE A 134 4.82 14.90 -8.57
C PHE A 134 4.41 16.25 -9.16
N VAL A 135 3.46 16.96 -8.53
CA VAL A 135 2.96 18.25 -9.02
C VAL A 135 4.04 19.33 -8.94
N ASN A 136 4.86 19.35 -7.89
CA ASN A 136 5.98 20.29 -7.79
C ASN A 136 6.99 20.07 -8.91
N ALA A 137 7.36 18.82 -9.18
CA ALA A 137 8.23 18.49 -10.31
C ALA A 137 7.59 18.86 -11.66
N ALA A 138 6.28 18.67 -11.82
CA ALA A 138 5.56 19.09 -13.01
C ALA A 138 5.63 20.60 -13.21
N LYS A 139 5.41 21.41 -12.15
CA LYS A 139 5.52 22.87 -12.21
C LYS A 139 6.90 23.33 -12.70
N ASP A 140 7.96 22.73 -12.14
CA ASP A 140 9.33 23.07 -12.52
C ASP A 140 9.63 22.71 -13.99
N LEU A 141 9.17 21.53 -14.43
CA LEU A 141 9.42 21.01 -15.78
C LEU A 141 8.56 21.69 -16.85
N VAL A 142 7.32 22.06 -16.55
CA VAL A 142 6.47 22.84 -17.47
C VAL A 142 7.14 24.16 -17.87
N ILE A 143 7.80 24.80 -16.91
CA ILE A 143 8.52 26.07 -17.15
C ILE A 143 9.82 25.81 -17.93
N SER A 144 10.66 24.85 -17.47
CA SER A 144 11.98 24.63 -18.05
C SER A 144 11.94 24.03 -19.46
N GLU A 145 10.97 23.14 -19.73
CA GLU A 145 10.84 22.41 -20.99
C GLU A 145 9.84 23.06 -21.96
N ASN A 146 9.42 24.29 -21.70
CA ASN A 146 8.50 25.06 -22.56
C ASN A 146 7.25 24.28 -23.00
N ASN A 147 6.60 23.60 -22.06
CA ASN A 147 5.42 22.75 -22.30
C ASN A 147 5.65 21.57 -23.27
N ALA A 148 6.85 21.06 -23.36
CA ALA A 148 7.16 19.90 -24.20
C ALA A 148 6.60 18.57 -23.65
N LEU A 149 6.23 18.55 -22.37
CA LEU A 149 5.74 17.38 -21.65
C LEU A 149 4.27 17.54 -21.25
N ARG A 150 3.57 16.42 -21.07
CA ARG A 150 2.24 16.36 -20.46
C ARG A 150 2.33 15.62 -19.12
N PHE A 151 1.76 16.20 -18.09
CA PHE A 151 1.69 15.58 -16.76
C PHE A 151 0.25 15.18 -16.48
N VAL A 152 0.04 13.88 -16.27
CA VAL A 152 -1.30 13.30 -16.16
C VAL A 152 -1.44 12.62 -14.79
N ILE A 153 -2.54 12.92 -14.11
CA ILE A 153 -2.94 12.26 -12.87
C ILE A 153 -4.11 11.32 -13.18
N VAL A 154 -3.92 10.02 -12.86
CA VAL A 154 -4.95 8.98 -12.95
C VAL A 154 -5.26 8.49 -11.54
N GLY A 155 -6.54 8.52 -11.17
CA GLY A 155 -7.01 8.18 -9.84
C GLY A 155 -7.94 9.23 -9.28
N ASP A 156 -8.44 9.01 -8.07
CA ASP A 156 -9.37 9.93 -7.44
C ASP A 156 -8.98 10.18 -5.98
N ILE A 157 -9.57 11.23 -5.43
CA ILE A 157 -9.45 11.57 -4.02
C ILE A 157 -10.11 10.47 -3.17
N ASP A 158 -9.57 10.24 -1.97
CA ASP A 158 -10.07 9.25 -1.01
C ASP A 158 -10.62 9.98 0.23
N PRO A 159 -11.91 10.40 0.24
CA PRO A 159 -12.46 11.26 1.29
C PRO A 159 -12.41 10.66 2.70
N GLU A 160 -12.29 9.34 2.80
CA GLU A 160 -12.18 8.64 4.08
C GLU A 160 -10.74 8.65 4.63
N ASN A 161 -9.77 9.04 3.84
CA ASN A 161 -8.36 9.09 4.22
C ASN A 161 -7.98 10.51 4.69
N GLN A 162 -7.41 10.61 5.89
CA GLN A 162 -6.98 11.89 6.46
C GLN A 162 -5.86 12.59 5.67
N SER A 163 -5.09 11.83 4.87
CA SER A 163 -4.04 12.37 4.00
C SER A 163 -4.55 12.64 2.57
N SER A 164 -5.87 12.58 2.34
CA SER A 164 -6.43 12.81 1.01
C SER A 164 -6.20 14.24 0.52
N LEU A 165 -6.01 14.36 -0.79
CA LEU A 165 -5.98 15.65 -1.47
C LEU A 165 -7.35 16.32 -1.40
N GLY A 166 -7.38 17.65 -1.32
CA GLY A 166 -8.60 18.45 -1.41
C GLY A 166 -9.10 18.59 -2.87
N LYS A 167 -10.42 18.54 -3.09
CA LYS A 167 -11.00 18.72 -4.44
C LYS A 167 -10.59 20.05 -5.07
N GLN A 168 -10.64 21.14 -4.30
CA GLN A 168 -10.31 22.46 -4.79
C GLN A 168 -8.83 22.59 -5.17
N GLU A 169 -7.97 21.92 -4.43
CA GLU A 169 -6.52 21.92 -4.69
C GLU A 169 -6.21 21.19 -6.01
N LEU A 170 -6.82 20.03 -6.24
CA LEU A 170 -6.71 19.30 -7.50
C LEU A 170 -7.20 20.17 -8.68
N GLN A 171 -8.37 20.81 -8.52
CA GLN A 171 -8.95 21.66 -9.57
C GLN A 171 -8.04 22.85 -9.88
N ASN A 172 -7.44 23.48 -8.87
CA ASN A 172 -6.52 24.59 -9.08
C ASN A 172 -5.31 24.18 -9.96
N TRP A 173 -4.73 22.98 -9.73
CA TRP A 173 -3.62 22.49 -10.55
C TRP A 173 -4.01 22.22 -12.01
N VAL A 174 -5.25 21.77 -12.23
CA VAL A 174 -5.81 21.60 -13.58
C VAL A 174 -6.03 22.97 -14.25
N ASP A 175 -6.63 23.90 -13.52
CA ASP A 175 -6.93 25.26 -14.03
C ASP A 175 -5.64 26.06 -14.33
N GLU A 176 -4.58 25.83 -13.55
CA GLU A 176 -3.24 26.37 -13.79
C GLU A 176 -2.55 25.75 -15.03
N GLY A 177 -3.11 24.69 -15.61
CA GLY A 177 -2.53 23.98 -16.75
C GLY A 177 -1.26 23.18 -16.42
N VAL A 178 -1.00 22.93 -15.14
CA VAL A 178 0.18 22.15 -14.68
C VAL A 178 0.00 20.66 -14.94
N ILE A 179 -1.22 20.15 -14.75
CA ILE A 179 -1.55 18.74 -14.89
C ILE A 179 -2.89 18.55 -15.62
N GLU A 180 -3.05 17.38 -16.21
CA GLU A 180 -4.33 16.85 -16.65
C GLU A 180 -4.84 15.86 -15.61
N HIS A 181 -6.14 15.86 -15.33
CA HIS A 181 -6.75 14.86 -14.44
C HIS A 181 -7.71 13.98 -15.25
N TRP A 182 -7.38 12.68 -15.35
CA TRP A 182 -8.18 11.72 -16.11
C TRP A 182 -9.17 10.94 -15.23
N GLY A 183 -9.22 11.25 -13.92
CA GLY A 183 -10.12 10.62 -12.98
C GLY A 183 -9.76 9.16 -12.66
N PHE A 184 -10.67 8.48 -11.99
CA PHE A 184 -10.53 7.07 -11.67
C PHE A 184 -10.78 6.22 -12.92
N GLN A 185 -9.85 5.35 -13.25
CA GLN A 185 -9.97 4.41 -14.36
C GLN A 185 -10.20 2.99 -13.81
N THR A 186 -11.20 2.32 -14.34
CA THR A 186 -11.51 0.92 -14.03
C THR A 186 -10.70 -0.04 -14.91
N ASP A 187 -10.39 0.39 -16.10
CA ASP A 187 -9.55 -0.33 -17.05
C ASP A 187 -8.24 0.42 -17.24
N MET A 188 -7.16 -0.19 -16.75
CA MET A 188 -5.81 0.37 -16.86
C MET A 188 -5.08 -0.09 -18.12
N PHE A 189 -5.72 -0.90 -18.99
CA PHE A 189 -5.14 -1.29 -20.28
C PHE A 189 -5.21 -0.15 -21.29
N ASP A 190 -6.25 0.66 -21.19
CA ASP A 190 -6.51 1.77 -22.12
C ASP A 190 -5.82 3.08 -21.70
N VAL A 191 -5.09 3.07 -20.56
CA VAL A 191 -4.41 4.22 -19.97
C VAL A 191 -2.91 4.14 -20.19
#